data_8ee9ed0bd6b7ecaf46cf9d8d36cbeeec
#
_entry.id   8ee9ed0bd6b7ecaf46cf9d8d36cbeeec
#
_cell.length_a   1.000
_cell.length_b   1.000
_cell.length_c   1.000
_cell.angle_alpha   90.00
_cell.angle_beta   90.00
_cell.angle_gamma   90.00
#
_symmetry.space_group_name_H-M   'P 1'
#
loop_
_entity.id
_entity.type
_entity.pdbx_description
1 polymer ?
#
loop_
_entity_poly.entity_id
_entity_poly.type
_entity_poly.pdbx_seq_one_letter_code
_entity_poly.pdbx_strand_id
1 'polypeptide(L)'
;MKIMFEKFFPDEYLGSTYKIPFEKLYEQGYRGVIFDIDNTLVPHGAPADERAKRLFQRLREIGFESCLLSNNQKKRVEMFNQEIQTHYIYNALKPARKNYLHAMEIMGTDQANTLFVGDQLFTDVWGAKRVGIHNILVHPINPKEEIQIVLKRYLEKIVLHFYKDRKSVV
;
A
#
# COMPACT_ATOMS: atom_id res chain seq x y z
N MET A 1 26.92 6.90 -3.61
CA MET A 1 25.82 7.15 -2.67
C MET A 1 24.48 7.45 -3.37
N LYS A 2 24.43 8.24 -4.43
CA LYS A 2 23.22 8.58 -5.18
C LYS A 2 22.49 7.34 -5.74
N ILE A 3 23.20 6.40 -6.34
CA ILE A 3 22.67 5.16 -6.96
C ILE A 3 22.01 4.22 -5.93
N MET A 4 22.46 4.21 -4.67
CA MET A 4 21.96 3.31 -3.65
C MET A 4 20.52 3.64 -3.19
N PHE A 5 20.12 4.91 -3.26
CA PHE A 5 18.78 5.37 -2.84
C PHE A 5 17.75 5.40 -3.98
N GLU A 6 18.18 5.34 -5.25
CA GLU A 6 17.28 5.39 -6.40
C GLU A 6 16.24 4.26 -6.42
N LYS A 7 16.56 3.12 -5.83
CA LYS A 7 15.62 2.01 -5.66
C LYS A 7 14.40 2.34 -4.79
N PHE A 8 14.46 3.43 -4.01
CA PHE A 8 13.37 3.90 -3.17
C PHE A 8 12.66 5.12 -3.75
N PHE A 9 13.09 5.63 -4.91
CA PHE A 9 12.45 6.79 -5.51
C PHE A 9 11.14 6.38 -6.16
N PRO A 10 10.02 7.03 -5.79
CA PRO A 10 8.75 6.78 -6.46
C PRO A 10 8.78 7.28 -7.92
N ASP A 11 7.93 6.70 -8.75
CA ASP A 11 7.73 7.20 -10.11
C ASP A 11 6.97 8.53 -10.09
N GLU A 12 6.02 8.67 -9.15
CA GLU A 12 5.28 9.91 -8.91
C GLU A 12 5.12 10.16 -7.40
N TYR A 13 5.07 11.42 -7.00
CA TYR A 13 4.84 11.85 -5.62
C TYR A 13 3.73 12.90 -5.56
N LEU A 14 2.59 12.54 -5.01
CA LEU A 14 1.39 13.37 -4.94
C LEU A 14 0.97 13.64 -3.49
N GLY A 15 0.22 14.72 -3.28
CA GLY A 15 -0.25 15.10 -1.94
C GLY A 15 -1.33 14.19 -1.37
N SER A 16 -2.07 13.47 -2.21
CA SER A 16 -3.18 12.63 -1.79
C SER A 16 -3.55 11.61 -2.87
N THR A 17 -3.98 10.43 -2.46
CA THR A 17 -4.60 9.42 -3.32
C THR A 17 -5.78 10.00 -4.11
N TYR A 18 -6.53 10.90 -3.51
CA TYR A 18 -7.74 11.51 -4.09
C TYR A 18 -7.47 12.56 -5.17
N LYS A 19 -6.20 12.94 -5.37
CA LYS A 19 -5.74 13.84 -6.45
C LYS A 19 -5.21 13.10 -7.67
N ILE A 20 -5.17 11.78 -7.63
CA ILE A 20 -4.68 10.97 -8.76
C ILE A 20 -5.67 11.05 -9.92
N PRO A 21 -5.20 11.40 -11.14
CA PRO A 21 -6.06 11.53 -12.33
C PRO A 21 -6.31 10.15 -12.97
N PHE A 22 -7.15 9.32 -12.34
CA PHE A 22 -7.37 7.93 -12.77
C PHE A 22 -7.95 7.81 -14.18
N GLU A 23 -8.80 8.73 -14.63
CA GLU A 23 -9.32 8.73 -16.00
C GLU A 23 -8.20 8.84 -17.02
N LYS A 24 -7.26 9.77 -16.80
CA LYS A 24 -6.10 9.97 -17.65
C LYS A 24 -5.19 8.73 -17.66
N LEU A 25 -4.97 8.13 -16.50
CA LEU A 25 -4.18 6.90 -16.38
C LEU A 25 -4.85 5.72 -17.11
N TYR A 26 -6.16 5.63 -17.07
CA TYR A 26 -6.90 4.63 -17.83
C TYR A 26 -6.74 4.83 -19.35
N GLU A 27 -6.81 6.07 -19.82
CA GLU A 27 -6.54 6.42 -21.22
C GLU A 27 -5.10 6.07 -21.66
N GLN A 28 -4.15 6.13 -20.73
CA GLN A 28 -2.75 5.72 -20.95
C GLN A 28 -2.53 4.20 -20.97
N GLY A 29 -3.57 3.41 -20.70
CA GLY A 29 -3.52 1.95 -20.77
C GLY A 29 -3.48 1.22 -19.44
N TYR A 30 -3.48 1.92 -18.28
CA TYR A 30 -3.57 1.28 -16.98
C TYR A 30 -4.94 0.65 -16.76
N ARG A 31 -4.97 -0.50 -16.08
CA ARG A 31 -6.21 -1.29 -15.87
C ARG A 31 -6.37 -1.75 -14.43
N GLY A 32 -5.31 -1.89 -13.67
CA GLY A 32 -5.33 -2.33 -12.29
C GLY A 32 -4.69 -1.33 -11.34
N VAL A 33 -5.23 -1.19 -10.14
CA VAL A 33 -4.66 -0.36 -9.07
C VAL A 33 -4.57 -1.16 -7.78
N ILE A 34 -3.38 -1.26 -7.23
CA ILE A 34 -3.13 -1.82 -5.91
C ILE A 34 -3.00 -0.66 -4.91
N PHE A 35 -3.74 -0.71 -3.81
CA PHE A 35 -3.70 0.30 -2.74
C PHE A 35 -3.20 -0.27 -1.42
N ASP A 36 -2.33 0.48 -0.75
CA ASP A 36 -2.22 0.42 0.70
C ASP A 36 -3.45 1.09 1.35
N ILE A 37 -3.77 0.75 2.61
CA ILE A 37 -4.95 1.27 3.29
C ILE A 37 -4.58 2.40 4.27
N ASP A 38 -3.84 2.04 5.32
CA ASP A 38 -3.56 2.94 6.45
C ASP A 38 -2.69 4.13 6.01
N ASN A 39 -3.14 5.34 6.31
CA ASN A 39 -2.54 6.62 5.90
C ASN A 39 -2.47 6.88 4.39
N THR A 40 -2.97 5.97 3.57
CA THR A 40 -3.07 6.12 2.11
C THR A 40 -4.50 6.47 1.69
N LEU A 41 -5.47 5.73 2.16
CA LEU A 41 -6.90 5.90 1.87
C LEU A 41 -7.67 6.55 3.03
N VAL A 42 -7.33 6.17 4.25
CA VAL A 42 -7.93 6.65 5.50
C VAL A 42 -6.84 6.77 6.57
N PRO A 43 -7.09 7.51 7.67
CA PRO A 43 -6.18 7.49 8.82
C PRO A 43 -5.95 6.07 9.33
N HIS A 44 -4.80 5.83 9.98
CA HIS A 44 -4.45 4.52 10.50
C HIS A 44 -5.56 3.92 11.38
N GLY A 45 -5.97 2.70 11.06
CA GLY A 45 -7.00 1.96 11.79
C GLY A 45 -8.45 2.39 11.50
N ALA A 46 -8.67 3.45 10.74
CA ALA A 46 -10.01 3.97 10.45
C ALA A 46 -10.79 3.07 9.47
N PRO A 47 -12.12 3.02 9.58
CA PRO A 47 -12.98 2.37 8.58
C PRO A 47 -12.99 3.17 7.27
N ALA A 48 -13.53 2.56 6.22
CA ALA A 48 -13.75 3.27 4.96
C ALA A 48 -14.71 4.45 5.17
N ASP A 49 -14.28 5.64 4.75
CA ASP A 49 -15.08 6.85 4.78
C ASP A 49 -15.80 7.09 3.43
N GLU A 50 -16.67 8.09 3.38
CA GLU A 50 -17.42 8.43 2.16
C GLU A 50 -16.51 8.77 0.98
N ARG A 51 -15.34 9.36 1.25
CA ARG A 51 -14.36 9.71 0.23
C ARG A 51 -13.73 8.46 -0.39
N ALA A 52 -13.38 7.48 0.43
CA ALA A 52 -12.88 6.19 -0.04
C ALA A 52 -13.95 5.43 -0.84
N LYS A 53 -15.17 5.37 -0.36
CA LYS A 53 -16.29 4.72 -1.07
C LYS A 53 -16.51 5.33 -2.46
N ARG A 54 -16.54 6.65 -2.57
CA ARG A 54 -16.67 7.35 -3.86
C ARG A 54 -15.50 7.08 -4.80
N LEU A 55 -14.28 7.00 -4.27
CA LEU A 55 -13.11 6.67 -5.08
C LEU A 55 -13.25 5.29 -5.73
N PHE A 56 -13.59 4.27 -4.96
CA PHE A 56 -13.72 2.91 -5.49
C PHE A 56 -14.92 2.75 -6.42
N GLN A 57 -16.01 3.47 -6.19
CA GLN A 57 -17.10 3.54 -7.15
C GLN A 57 -16.64 4.16 -8.48
N ARG A 58 -15.94 5.30 -8.42
CA ARG A 58 -15.36 5.96 -9.61
C ARG A 58 -14.40 5.05 -10.37
N LEU A 59 -13.53 4.31 -9.67
CA LEU A 59 -12.62 3.35 -10.30
C LEU A 59 -13.37 2.29 -11.08
N ARG A 60 -14.44 1.72 -10.51
CA ARG A 60 -15.31 0.76 -11.22
C ARG A 60 -15.98 1.36 -12.45
N GLU A 61 -16.50 2.59 -12.34
CA GLU A 61 -17.14 3.31 -13.45
C GLU A 61 -16.15 3.60 -14.60
N ILE A 62 -14.90 3.92 -14.29
CA ILE A 62 -13.83 4.10 -15.28
C ILE A 62 -13.47 2.77 -15.96
N GLY A 63 -13.50 1.66 -15.22
CA GLY A 63 -13.14 0.33 -15.70
C GLY A 63 -11.89 -0.27 -15.06
N PHE A 64 -11.40 0.30 -13.95
CA PHE A 64 -10.28 -0.28 -13.20
C PHE A 64 -10.69 -1.48 -12.37
N GLU A 65 -9.86 -2.50 -12.37
CA GLU A 65 -9.80 -3.48 -11.29
C GLU A 65 -8.98 -2.91 -10.14
N SER A 66 -9.33 -3.26 -8.90
CA SER A 66 -8.59 -2.81 -7.73
C SER A 66 -8.37 -3.90 -6.70
N CYS A 67 -7.25 -3.79 -5.96
CA CYS A 67 -6.89 -4.71 -4.89
C CYS A 67 -6.26 -3.94 -3.73
N LEU A 68 -6.72 -4.22 -2.52
CA LEU A 68 -6.09 -3.73 -1.29
C LEU A 68 -4.92 -4.66 -0.93
N LEU A 69 -3.76 -4.10 -0.66
CA LEU A 69 -2.56 -4.84 -0.27
C LEU A 69 -2.00 -4.30 1.03
N SER A 70 -2.26 -4.96 2.14
CA SER A 70 -1.93 -4.47 3.49
C SER A 70 -1.06 -5.44 4.27
N ASN A 71 -0.08 -4.90 5.01
CA ASN A 71 0.67 -5.66 6.00
C ASN A 71 -0.11 -5.93 7.29
N ASN A 72 -1.29 -5.35 7.41
CA ASN A 72 -2.13 -5.50 8.56
C ASN A 72 -2.85 -6.86 8.60
N GLN A 73 -3.45 -7.19 9.74
CA GLN A 73 -4.14 -8.44 9.95
C GLN A 73 -5.49 -8.50 9.22
N LYS A 74 -5.98 -9.72 9.01
CA LYS A 74 -7.25 -10.01 8.32
C LYS A 74 -8.41 -9.14 8.80
N LYS A 75 -8.64 -9.08 10.12
CA LYS A 75 -9.75 -8.31 10.72
C LYS A 75 -9.74 -6.84 10.30
N ARG A 76 -8.56 -6.22 10.26
CA ARG A 76 -8.40 -4.81 9.86
C ARG A 76 -8.78 -4.60 8.39
N VAL A 77 -8.27 -5.45 7.52
CA VAL A 77 -8.48 -5.34 6.07
C VAL A 77 -9.94 -5.62 5.71
N GLU A 78 -10.53 -6.66 6.29
CA GLU A 78 -11.93 -7.00 6.07
C GLU A 78 -12.88 -5.90 6.57
N MET A 79 -12.59 -5.30 7.72
CA MET A 79 -13.39 -4.18 8.26
C MET A 79 -13.42 -3.00 7.27
N PHE A 80 -12.27 -2.63 6.70
CA PHE A 80 -12.22 -1.60 5.67
C PHE A 80 -12.95 -2.03 4.39
N ASN A 81 -12.70 -3.27 3.93
CA ASN A 81 -13.25 -3.77 2.68
C ASN A 81 -14.76 -4.05 2.72
N GLN A 82 -15.35 -4.18 3.89
CA GLN A 82 -16.79 -4.40 4.04
C GLN A 82 -17.62 -3.34 3.31
N GLU A 83 -17.17 -2.09 3.34
CA GLU A 83 -17.83 -0.96 2.68
C GLU A 83 -17.33 -0.72 1.25
N ILE A 84 -16.16 -1.25 0.90
CA ILE A 84 -15.51 -1.04 -0.41
C ILE A 84 -15.82 -2.17 -1.39
N GLN A 85 -15.80 -3.41 -0.92
CA GLN A 85 -16.11 -4.62 -1.70
C GLN A 85 -15.22 -4.79 -2.94
N THR A 86 -13.90 -4.75 -2.73
CA THR A 86 -12.92 -5.02 -3.76
C THR A 86 -12.05 -6.24 -3.40
N HIS A 87 -11.13 -6.63 -4.27
CA HIS A 87 -10.13 -7.64 -3.95
C HIS A 87 -9.23 -7.16 -2.81
N TYR A 88 -8.76 -8.07 -1.95
CA TYR A 88 -7.87 -7.71 -0.86
C TYR A 88 -6.90 -8.84 -0.48
N ILE A 89 -5.73 -8.44 0.01
CA ILE A 89 -4.71 -9.32 0.58
C ILE A 89 -4.25 -8.70 1.90
N TYR A 90 -4.42 -9.44 2.98
CA TYR A 90 -3.91 -9.09 4.31
C TYR A 90 -2.60 -9.83 4.58
N ASN A 91 -1.85 -9.44 5.64
CA ASN A 91 -0.54 -9.99 5.95
C ASN A 91 0.36 -10.07 4.70
N ALA A 92 0.37 -9.02 3.92
CA ALA A 92 0.97 -9.02 2.59
C ALA A 92 2.50 -9.13 2.59
N LEU A 93 3.15 -8.95 3.75
CA LEU A 93 4.60 -9.02 3.91
C LEU A 93 5.37 -8.07 2.98
N LYS A 94 4.78 -6.90 2.69
CA LYS A 94 5.46 -5.88 1.90
C LYS A 94 6.80 -5.50 2.58
N PRO A 95 7.89 -5.37 1.86
CA PRO A 95 8.06 -5.27 0.40
C PRO A 95 8.32 -6.61 -0.32
N ALA A 96 7.97 -7.76 0.25
CA ALA A 96 8.12 -9.04 -0.43
C ALA A 96 7.29 -9.09 -1.72
N ARG A 97 7.86 -9.65 -2.79
CA ARG A 97 7.28 -9.63 -4.15
C ARG A 97 6.00 -10.44 -4.30
N LYS A 98 5.87 -11.52 -3.56
CA LYS A 98 4.84 -12.56 -3.74
C LYS A 98 3.41 -11.99 -3.84
N ASN A 99 3.02 -11.15 -2.91
CA ASN A 99 1.64 -10.66 -2.84
C ASN A 99 1.33 -9.51 -3.80
N TYR A 100 2.35 -8.78 -4.27
CA TYR A 100 2.19 -7.88 -5.42
C TYR A 100 1.84 -8.65 -6.69
N LEU A 101 2.54 -9.75 -6.95
CA LEU A 101 2.29 -10.63 -8.09
C LEU A 101 0.91 -11.29 -7.98
N HIS A 102 0.54 -11.74 -6.79
CA HIS A 102 -0.76 -12.32 -6.52
C HIS A 102 -1.91 -11.32 -6.72
N ALA A 103 -1.73 -10.07 -6.30
CA ALA A 103 -2.71 -9.01 -6.54
C ALA A 103 -2.96 -8.79 -8.05
N MET A 104 -1.91 -8.75 -8.86
CA MET A 104 -2.04 -8.66 -10.32
C MET A 104 -2.77 -9.86 -10.92
N GLU A 105 -2.45 -11.07 -10.45
CA GLU A 105 -3.13 -12.30 -10.86
C GLU A 105 -4.63 -12.24 -10.57
N ILE A 106 -5.02 -11.85 -9.34
CA ILE A 106 -6.43 -11.71 -8.94
C ILE A 106 -7.16 -10.69 -9.82
N MET A 107 -6.51 -9.57 -10.14
CA MET A 107 -7.09 -8.50 -10.96
C MET A 107 -7.08 -8.83 -12.47
N GLY A 108 -6.36 -9.86 -12.90
CA GLY A 108 -6.17 -10.15 -14.32
C GLY A 108 -5.33 -9.10 -15.04
N THR A 109 -4.40 -8.47 -14.34
CA THR A 109 -3.52 -7.42 -14.87
C THR A 109 -2.05 -7.84 -14.81
N ASP A 110 -1.16 -7.03 -15.36
CA ASP A 110 0.27 -7.29 -15.42
C ASP A 110 1.11 -6.06 -15.00
N GLN A 111 2.42 -6.19 -15.07
CA GLN A 111 3.35 -5.12 -14.71
C GLN A 111 3.18 -3.85 -15.55
N ALA A 112 2.79 -4.00 -16.83
CA ALA A 112 2.69 -2.89 -17.78
C ALA A 112 1.44 -2.05 -17.55
N ASN A 113 0.37 -2.63 -16.98
CA ASN A 113 -0.92 -1.97 -16.83
C ASN A 113 -1.43 -1.86 -15.39
N THR A 114 -0.55 -2.08 -14.40
CA THR A 114 -0.88 -1.99 -12.97
C THR A 114 -0.19 -0.80 -12.32
N LEU A 115 -0.94 -0.09 -11.47
CA LEU A 115 -0.46 0.99 -10.61
C LEU A 115 -0.40 0.51 -9.17
N PHE A 116 0.55 1.03 -8.41
CA PHE A 116 0.56 0.92 -6.95
C PHE A 116 0.48 2.29 -6.29
N VAL A 117 -0.35 2.43 -5.27
CA VAL A 117 -0.52 3.66 -4.49
C VAL A 117 -0.30 3.36 -3.01
N GLY A 118 0.63 4.08 -2.38
CA GLY A 118 0.94 3.94 -0.96
C GLY A 118 1.68 5.13 -0.39
N ASP A 119 1.88 5.15 0.93
CA ASP A 119 2.49 6.27 1.66
C ASP A 119 3.90 5.97 2.20
N GLN A 120 4.40 4.75 2.07
CA GLN A 120 5.66 4.31 2.64
C GLN A 120 6.70 3.94 1.58
N LEU A 121 7.89 4.55 1.65
CA LEU A 121 8.98 4.28 0.71
C LEU A 121 9.51 2.84 0.80
N PHE A 122 9.72 2.33 2.01
CA PHE A 122 10.42 1.05 2.20
C PHE A 122 9.53 -0.18 2.02
N THR A 123 8.25 -0.06 2.23
CA THR A 123 7.30 -1.16 2.03
C THR A 123 6.56 -1.02 0.71
N ASP A 124 5.98 0.13 0.43
CA ASP A 124 5.10 0.34 -0.71
C ASP A 124 5.86 0.60 -2.01
N VAL A 125 6.65 1.67 -2.06
CA VAL A 125 7.40 2.05 -3.28
C VAL A 125 8.43 0.99 -3.64
N TRP A 126 9.26 0.59 -2.69
CA TRP A 126 10.27 -0.43 -2.96
C TRP A 126 9.67 -1.77 -3.38
N GLY A 127 8.60 -2.20 -2.72
CA GLY A 127 7.90 -3.43 -3.09
C GLY A 127 7.37 -3.38 -4.53
N ALA A 128 6.70 -2.29 -4.91
CA ALA A 128 6.21 -2.07 -6.26
C ALA A 128 7.34 -2.05 -7.30
N LYS A 129 8.44 -1.37 -6.99
CA LYS A 129 9.62 -1.34 -7.89
C LYS A 129 10.25 -2.72 -8.06
N ARG A 130 10.28 -3.54 -7.03
CA ARG A 130 10.83 -4.91 -7.10
C ARG A 130 10.05 -5.82 -8.07
N VAL A 131 8.80 -5.52 -8.32
CA VAL A 131 7.95 -6.25 -9.28
C VAL A 131 7.71 -5.49 -10.58
N GLY A 132 8.33 -4.32 -10.74
CA GLY A 132 8.27 -3.53 -11.98
C GLY A 132 6.94 -2.80 -12.22
N ILE A 133 6.18 -2.51 -11.16
CA ILE A 133 4.91 -1.78 -11.23
C ILE A 133 5.15 -0.28 -11.10
N HIS A 134 4.48 0.52 -11.93
CA HIS A 134 4.42 1.98 -11.77
C HIS A 134 3.83 2.35 -10.42
N ASN A 135 4.50 3.19 -9.65
CA ASN A 135 4.14 3.48 -8.28
C ASN A 135 3.97 4.99 -8.02
N ILE A 136 2.99 5.28 -7.20
CA ILE A 136 2.64 6.64 -6.78
C ILE A 136 2.73 6.70 -5.26
N LEU A 137 3.70 7.47 -4.76
CA LEU A 137 3.80 7.79 -3.34
C LEU A 137 2.86 8.94 -3.03
N VAL A 138 2.11 8.82 -1.96
CA VAL A 138 1.24 9.88 -1.45
C VAL A 138 1.69 10.32 -0.06
N HIS A 139 1.36 11.55 0.31
CA HIS A 139 1.60 12.01 1.68
C HIS A 139 0.72 11.22 2.64
N PRO A 140 1.27 10.75 3.79
CA PRO A 140 0.45 10.11 4.80
C PRO A 140 -0.63 11.07 5.30
N ILE A 141 -1.85 10.57 5.49
CA ILE A 141 -3.00 11.37 5.92
C ILE A 141 -2.74 11.98 7.30
N ASN A 142 -2.12 11.21 8.21
CA ASN A 142 -1.68 11.68 9.52
C ASN A 142 -0.18 11.44 9.71
N PRO A 143 0.70 12.41 9.34
CA PRO A 143 2.14 12.23 9.43
C PRO A 143 2.67 12.00 10.84
N LYS A 144 2.06 12.61 11.85
CA LYS A 144 2.50 12.48 13.26
C LYS A 144 2.23 11.09 13.79
N GLU A 145 1.07 10.55 13.51
CA GLU A 145 0.69 9.18 13.89
C GLU A 145 1.60 8.15 13.20
N GLU A 146 1.90 8.34 11.93
CA GLU A 146 2.81 7.48 11.17
C GLU A 146 4.20 7.43 11.81
N ILE A 147 4.79 8.55 12.17
CA ILE A 147 6.10 8.63 12.84
C ILE A 147 6.07 7.88 14.17
N GLN A 148 5.04 8.04 14.97
CA GLN A 148 4.88 7.37 16.26
C GLN A 148 4.77 5.84 16.09
N ILE A 149 4.02 5.38 15.11
CA ILE A 149 3.85 3.95 14.81
C ILE A 149 5.17 3.33 14.35
N VAL A 150 5.88 3.98 13.44
CA VAL A 150 7.19 3.52 12.95
C VAL A 150 8.20 3.45 14.10
N LEU A 151 8.27 4.48 14.92
CA LEU A 151 9.17 4.51 16.08
C LEU A 151 8.83 3.42 17.11
N LYS A 152 7.54 3.25 17.42
CA LYS A 152 7.07 2.20 18.34
C LYS A 152 7.45 0.81 17.84
N ARG A 153 7.22 0.50 16.56
CA ARG A 153 7.59 -0.78 15.94
C ARG A 153 9.09 -1.03 15.98
N TYR A 154 9.89 0.01 15.76
CA TYR A 154 11.35 -0.09 15.83
C TYR A 154 11.81 -0.41 17.24
N LEU A 155 11.28 0.29 18.26
CA LEU A 155 11.59 0.04 19.67
C LEU A 155 11.13 -1.37 20.10
N GLU A 156 9.97 -1.82 19.69
CA GLU A 156 9.47 -3.17 19.97
C GLU A 156 10.41 -4.24 19.40
N LYS A 157 10.92 -4.07 18.18
CA LYS A 157 11.90 -4.98 17.57
C LYS A 157 13.19 -5.05 18.39
N ILE A 158 13.71 -3.93 18.86
CA ILE A 158 14.91 -3.88 19.70
C ILE A 158 14.68 -4.64 21.00
N VAL A 159 13.57 -4.36 21.71
CA VAL A 159 13.23 -5.01 22.96
C VAL A 159 13.06 -6.51 22.79
N LEU A 160 12.37 -6.96 21.74
CA LEU A 160 12.19 -8.37 21.44
C LEU A 160 13.49 -9.08 21.07
N HIS A 161 14.42 -8.39 20.41
CA HIS A 161 15.75 -8.93 20.13
C HIS A 161 16.48 -9.27 21.42
N PHE A 162 16.60 -8.32 22.34
CA PHE A 162 17.23 -8.52 23.64
C PHE A 162 16.48 -9.56 24.51
N TYR A 163 15.17 -9.65 24.41
CA TYR A 163 14.37 -10.64 25.13
C TYR A 163 14.66 -12.06 24.65
N LYS A 164 14.81 -12.26 23.34
CA LYS A 164 15.15 -13.55 22.75
C LYS A 164 16.56 -14.01 23.12
N ASP A 165 17.51 -13.07 23.15
CA ASP A 165 18.89 -13.37 23.56
C ASP A 165 18.98 -13.83 25.01
N ARG A 166 18.17 -13.27 25.92
CA ARG A 166 18.10 -13.74 27.31
C ARG A 166 17.51 -15.14 27.47
N LYS A 167 16.58 -15.54 26.60
CA LYS A 167 16.02 -16.92 26.63
C LYS A 167 16.96 -17.96 26.04
N SER A 168 17.89 -17.58 25.21
CA SER A 168 18.90 -18.50 24.65
C SER A 168 20.08 -18.79 25.63
N VAL A 169 20.13 -18.09 26.77
CA VAL A 169 21.18 -18.27 27.81
C VAL A 169 20.67 -19.14 28.98
N VAL A 170 19.44 -19.57 28.94
CA VAL A 170 18.84 -20.52 29.88
C VAL A 170 18.62 -21.84 29.16
#